data_d61a3b96485c6b8a75f36513d36c2cfa
#
_entry.id   d61a3b96485c6b8a75f36513d36c2cfa
#
_cell.length_a   1.000
_cell.length_b   1.000
_cell.length_c   1.000
_cell.angle_alpha   90.00
_cell.angle_beta   90.00
_cell.angle_gamma   90.00
#
_symmetry.space_group_name_H-M   'P 1'
#
loop_
_entity.id
_entity.type
_entity.pdbx_description
1 polymer ?
#
loop_
_entity_poly.entity_id
_entity_poly.type
_entity_poly.pdbx_seq_one_letter_code
_entity_poly.pdbx_strand_id
1 'polypeptide(L)'
;MKRQRFVPLFLSMAAVFSVVSYSFAQPKGPTVTVKGEVVDMWCYLEGGDHGPSHKTCATACAKAGNPIGVVDAKGNVYVTAGIQDHQPAQAVLVDKMSQEVTVTGTLVKKGGTQMLYVKSVK
;
A
#
# COMPACT_ATOMS: atom_id res chain seq x y z
N MET A 1 -4.09 -67.31 40.92
CA MET A 1 -4.70 -66.45 39.91
C MET A 1 -4.09 -65.06 40.01
N LYS A 2 -3.11 -64.73 39.15
CA LYS A 2 -2.47 -63.38 39.13
C LYS A 2 -3.31 -62.48 38.22
N ARG A 3 -3.95 -61.45 38.80
CA ARG A 3 -4.64 -60.35 38.01
C ARG A 3 -3.58 -59.43 37.44
N GLN A 4 -3.36 -59.51 36.13
CA GLN A 4 -2.58 -58.52 35.41
C GLN A 4 -3.42 -57.25 35.28
N ARG A 5 -2.94 -56.13 35.87
CA ARG A 5 -3.48 -54.80 35.71
C ARG A 5 -2.88 -54.21 34.44
N PHE A 6 -3.70 -54.09 33.38
CA PHE A 6 -3.36 -53.29 32.21
C PHE A 6 -3.43 -51.82 32.57
N VAL A 7 -2.30 -51.14 32.54
CA VAL A 7 -2.22 -49.69 32.61
C VAL A 7 -2.30 -49.15 31.17
N PRO A 8 -3.32 -48.39 30.79
CA PRO A 8 -3.32 -47.78 29.48
C PRO A 8 -2.32 -46.63 29.45
N LEU A 9 -1.30 -46.77 28.59
CA LEU A 9 -0.33 -45.74 28.29
C LEU A 9 -1.02 -44.71 27.40
N PHE A 10 -1.54 -43.62 27.98
CA PHE A 10 -2.01 -42.49 27.22
C PHE A 10 -0.81 -41.76 26.60
N LEU A 11 -0.56 -42.03 25.31
CA LEU A 11 0.41 -41.28 24.51
C LEU A 11 -0.21 -39.90 24.24
N SER A 12 0.16 -38.90 25.05
CA SER A 12 -0.24 -37.51 24.86
C SER A 12 0.55 -36.97 23.68
N MET A 13 -0.09 -36.94 22.51
CA MET A 13 0.46 -36.38 21.30
C MET A 13 0.23 -34.86 21.39
N ALA A 14 1.20 -34.12 21.95
CA ALA A 14 1.21 -32.66 21.94
C ALA A 14 1.46 -32.19 20.52
N ALA A 15 0.40 -31.77 19.84
CA ALA A 15 0.50 -31.11 18.56
C ALA A 15 1.13 -29.71 18.76
N VAL A 16 2.40 -29.59 18.40
CA VAL A 16 3.10 -28.32 18.37
C VAL A 16 2.57 -27.54 17.16
N PHE A 17 1.60 -26.65 17.39
CA PHE A 17 1.18 -25.66 16.39
C PHE A 17 2.31 -24.64 16.25
N SER A 18 3.16 -24.82 15.25
CA SER A 18 4.12 -23.79 14.83
C SER A 18 3.35 -22.64 14.21
N VAL A 19 3.17 -21.56 14.95
CA VAL A 19 2.62 -20.30 14.42
C VAL A 19 3.69 -19.68 13.53
N VAL A 20 3.56 -19.85 12.22
CA VAL A 20 4.41 -19.19 11.25
C VAL A 20 3.97 -17.70 11.22
N SER A 21 4.74 -16.87 11.91
CA SER A 21 4.54 -15.42 11.85
C SER A 21 5.02 -14.91 10.49
N TYR A 22 4.10 -14.60 9.59
CA TYR A 22 4.41 -13.90 8.35
C TYR A 22 4.74 -12.44 8.67
N SER A 23 6.02 -12.10 8.75
CA SER A 23 6.47 -10.71 8.81
C SER A 23 6.38 -10.10 7.41
N PHE A 24 5.36 -9.31 7.17
CA PHE A 24 5.30 -8.48 5.95
C PHE A 24 6.41 -7.43 6.02
N ALA A 25 7.23 -7.35 4.97
CA ALA A 25 8.27 -6.35 4.87
C ALA A 25 7.63 -4.96 4.76
N GLN A 26 7.93 -4.08 5.71
CA GLN A 26 7.50 -2.69 5.66
C GLN A 26 8.55 -1.85 4.92
N PRO A 27 8.14 -0.85 4.10
CA PRO A 27 9.07 0.03 3.42
C PRO A 27 9.91 0.79 4.44
N LYS A 28 11.25 0.83 4.19
CA LYS A 28 12.20 1.51 5.08
C LYS A 28 12.49 2.91 4.58
N GLY A 29 12.07 3.91 5.33
CA GLY A 29 12.28 5.31 5.02
C GLY A 29 11.66 6.24 6.07
N PRO A 30 11.87 7.56 5.96
CA PRO A 30 11.25 8.52 6.84
C PRO A 30 9.73 8.56 6.62
N THR A 31 8.99 8.78 7.70
CA THR A 31 7.58 9.15 7.61
C THR A 31 7.48 10.61 7.22
N VAL A 32 6.74 10.89 6.16
CA VAL A 32 6.50 12.25 5.65
C VAL A 32 5.01 12.53 5.51
N THR A 33 4.67 13.81 5.46
CA THR A 33 3.32 14.28 5.11
C THR A 33 3.44 15.14 3.87
N VAL A 34 2.73 14.77 2.82
CA VAL A 34 2.69 15.47 1.53
C VAL A 34 1.28 15.97 1.29
N LYS A 35 1.14 17.26 1.02
CA LYS A 35 -0.09 17.86 0.52
C LYS A 35 0.03 18.05 -0.98
N GLY A 36 -0.94 17.52 -1.74
CA GLY A 36 -0.91 17.61 -3.19
C GLY A 36 -2.13 17.00 -3.87
N GLU A 37 -2.17 17.11 -5.17
CA GLU A 37 -3.23 16.54 -6.00
C GLU A 37 -2.93 15.09 -6.34
N VAL A 38 -3.97 14.25 -6.26
CA VAL A 38 -3.90 12.85 -6.72
C VAL A 38 -4.10 12.82 -8.22
N VAL A 39 -3.12 12.32 -8.95
CA VAL A 39 -3.11 12.31 -10.42
C VAL A 39 -2.97 10.91 -11.00
N ASP A 40 -3.53 10.69 -12.17
CA ASP A 40 -3.14 9.60 -13.04
C ASP A 40 -1.78 9.93 -13.67
N MET A 41 -0.81 9.07 -13.45
CA MET A 41 0.58 9.34 -13.86
C MET A 41 0.76 9.35 -15.38
N TRP A 42 -0.04 8.57 -16.11
CA TRP A 42 0.06 8.54 -17.56
C TRP A 42 -0.30 9.89 -18.14
N CYS A 43 -1.52 10.36 -17.92
CA CYS A 43 -2.00 11.62 -18.50
C CYS A 43 -1.23 12.83 -17.95
N TYR A 44 -0.87 12.80 -16.66
CA TYR A 44 -0.10 13.89 -16.06
C TYR A 44 1.30 14.03 -16.69
N LEU A 45 2.02 12.95 -16.91
CA LEU A 45 3.38 13.02 -17.48
C LEU A 45 3.39 13.19 -18.99
N GLU A 46 2.40 12.67 -19.69
CA GLU A 46 2.30 12.78 -21.15
C GLU A 46 1.82 14.16 -21.60
N GLY A 47 0.72 14.65 -21.05
CA GLY A 47 0.06 15.88 -21.48
C GLY A 47 -0.05 16.98 -20.42
N GLY A 48 0.33 16.71 -19.18
CA GLY A 48 0.11 17.64 -18.06
C GLY A 48 -1.33 17.68 -17.57
N ASP A 49 -2.13 16.69 -17.94
CA ASP A 49 -3.55 16.66 -17.60
C ASP A 49 -3.77 16.40 -16.12
N HIS A 50 -4.47 17.30 -15.47
CA HIS A 50 -4.79 17.22 -14.04
C HIS A 50 -6.00 18.11 -13.68
N GLY A 51 -6.35 18.18 -12.41
CA GLY A 51 -7.41 19.05 -11.91
C GLY A 51 -8.82 18.46 -12.03
N PRO A 52 -9.83 19.19 -11.53
CA PRO A 52 -11.21 18.70 -11.44
C PRO A 52 -11.83 18.29 -12.77
N SER A 53 -11.49 19.00 -13.87
CA SER A 53 -12.00 18.70 -15.22
C SER A 53 -11.50 17.36 -15.75
N HIS A 54 -10.35 16.88 -15.27
CA HIS A 54 -9.76 15.61 -15.67
C HIS A 54 -10.23 14.41 -14.83
N LYS A 55 -11.01 14.63 -13.78
CA LYS A 55 -11.38 13.60 -12.79
C LYS A 55 -11.95 12.31 -13.38
N THR A 56 -12.85 12.43 -14.35
CA THR A 56 -13.49 11.26 -14.97
C THR A 56 -12.47 10.39 -15.70
N CYS A 57 -11.61 11.00 -16.51
CA CYS A 57 -10.55 10.31 -17.22
C CYS A 57 -9.53 9.70 -16.25
N ALA A 58 -9.02 10.49 -15.31
CA ALA A 58 -8.05 10.04 -14.31
C ALA A 58 -8.58 8.85 -13.48
N THR A 59 -9.85 8.87 -13.09
CA THR A 59 -10.48 7.76 -12.36
C THR A 59 -10.58 6.50 -13.23
N ALA A 60 -10.96 6.64 -14.51
CA ALA A 60 -11.02 5.51 -15.43
C ALA A 60 -9.63 4.88 -15.65
N CYS A 61 -8.61 5.71 -15.88
CA CYS A 61 -7.24 5.28 -16.06
C CYS A 61 -6.69 4.56 -14.81
N ALA A 62 -6.93 5.13 -13.62
CA ALA A 62 -6.52 4.51 -12.36
C ALA A 62 -7.20 3.15 -12.14
N LYS A 63 -8.50 3.03 -12.43
CA LYS A 63 -9.24 1.75 -12.35
C LYS A 63 -8.75 0.72 -13.36
N ALA A 64 -8.24 1.17 -14.51
CA ALA A 64 -7.62 0.30 -15.51
C ALA A 64 -6.21 -0.17 -15.13
N GLY A 65 -5.65 0.33 -14.02
CA GLY A 65 -4.35 -0.10 -13.50
C GLY A 65 -3.20 0.89 -13.75
N ASN A 66 -3.47 2.06 -14.29
CA ASN A 66 -2.43 3.09 -14.43
C ASN A 66 -1.87 3.49 -13.07
N PRO A 67 -0.57 3.81 -12.98
CA PRO A 67 0.03 4.28 -11.75
C PRO A 67 -0.63 5.56 -11.26
N ILE A 68 -0.81 5.66 -9.95
CA ILE A 68 -1.33 6.87 -9.29
C ILE A 68 -0.15 7.59 -8.62
N GLY A 69 -0.12 8.90 -8.75
CA GLY A 69 0.83 9.76 -8.07
C GLY A 69 0.17 10.85 -7.24
N VAL A 70 0.97 11.51 -6.43
CA VAL A 70 0.62 12.76 -5.76
C VAL A 70 1.59 13.83 -6.25
N VAL A 71 1.07 14.97 -6.64
CA VAL A 71 1.86 16.12 -7.10
C VAL A 71 1.68 17.28 -6.12
N ASP A 72 2.77 17.72 -5.51
CA ASP A 72 2.73 18.84 -4.56
C ASP A 72 2.70 20.21 -5.27
N ALA A 73 2.48 21.27 -4.50
CA ALA A 73 2.41 22.64 -5.02
C ALA A 73 3.72 23.13 -5.68
N LYS A 74 4.83 22.43 -5.47
CA LYS A 74 6.14 22.73 -6.08
C LYS A 74 6.38 21.93 -7.36
N GLY A 75 5.42 21.05 -7.75
CA GLY A 75 5.55 20.16 -8.90
C GLY A 75 6.37 18.88 -8.62
N ASN A 76 6.67 18.58 -7.37
CA ASN A 76 7.30 17.30 -7.05
C ASN A 76 6.30 16.17 -7.22
N VAL A 77 6.70 15.15 -7.94
CA VAL A 77 5.88 13.96 -8.21
C VAL A 77 6.29 12.83 -7.29
N TYR A 78 5.32 12.26 -6.61
CA TYR A 78 5.48 11.08 -5.76
C TYR A 78 4.66 9.94 -6.36
N VAL A 79 5.33 8.90 -6.83
CA VAL A 79 4.65 7.65 -7.21
C VAL A 79 4.12 6.98 -5.94
N THR A 80 2.94 6.40 -5.99
CA THR A 80 2.30 5.89 -4.77
C THR A 80 2.05 4.39 -4.78
N ALA A 81 2.04 3.80 -3.61
CA ALA A 81 1.53 2.47 -3.31
C ALA A 81 0.91 2.48 -1.91
N GLY A 82 0.12 1.48 -1.55
CA GLY A 82 -0.30 1.31 -0.16
C GLY A 82 0.86 0.89 0.74
N ILE A 83 0.72 1.12 2.04
CA ILE A 83 1.76 0.77 3.02
C ILE A 83 1.89 -0.74 3.24
N GLN A 84 0.83 -1.50 2.97
CA GLN A 84 0.84 -2.95 3.09
C GLN A 84 1.55 -3.58 1.89
N ASP A 85 2.23 -4.69 2.13
CA ASP A 85 2.85 -5.46 1.06
C ASP A 85 1.81 -5.86 -0.01
N HIS A 86 2.19 -5.73 -1.28
CA HIS A 86 1.31 -5.97 -2.45
C HIS A 86 0.04 -5.10 -2.53
N GLN A 87 -0.07 -4.03 -1.73
CA GLN A 87 -1.21 -3.12 -1.80
C GLN A 87 -1.00 -2.06 -2.90
N PRO A 88 -1.80 -2.08 -3.98
CA PRO A 88 -1.69 -1.08 -5.04
C PRO A 88 -2.21 0.29 -4.57
N ALA A 89 -1.75 1.36 -5.22
CA ALA A 89 -2.21 2.72 -4.96
C ALA A 89 -3.73 2.88 -5.13
N GLN A 90 -4.33 2.14 -6.06
CA GLN A 90 -5.77 2.14 -6.30
C GLN A 90 -6.58 1.81 -5.05
N ALA A 91 -6.10 0.91 -4.21
CA ALA A 91 -6.79 0.52 -2.98
C ALA A 91 -6.92 1.67 -1.96
N VAL A 92 -6.10 2.71 -2.08
CA VAL A 92 -6.04 3.81 -1.10
C VAL A 92 -6.34 5.19 -1.69
N LEU A 93 -6.24 5.37 -3.01
CA LEU A 93 -6.30 6.67 -3.66
C LEU A 93 -7.31 6.79 -4.81
N VAL A 94 -7.87 5.70 -5.33
CA VAL A 94 -8.74 5.76 -6.53
C VAL A 94 -9.96 6.68 -6.34
N ASP A 95 -10.51 6.75 -5.15
CA ASP A 95 -11.65 7.62 -4.84
C ASP A 95 -11.27 9.09 -4.64
N LYS A 96 -9.97 9.38 -4.66
CA LYS A 96 -9.38 10.72 -4.47
C LYS A 96 -8.82 11.32 -5.75
N MET A 97 -8.98 10.68 -6.89
CA MET A 97 -8.45 11.18 -8.16
C MET A 97 -8.86 12.61 -8.44
N SER A 98 -7.90 13.43 -8.89
CA SER A 98 -8.06 14.87 -9.17
C SER A 98 -8.53 15.71 -7.98
N GLN A 99 -8.22 15.27 -6.75
CA GLN A 99 -8.48 16.03 -5.53
C GLN A 99 -7.18 16.36 -4.83
N GLU A 100 -7.14 17.52 -4.18
CA GLU A 100 -6.07 17.86 -3.24
C GLU A 100 -6.28 17.07 -1.94
N VAL A 101 -5.25 16.40 -1.50
CA VAL A 101 -5.25 15.55 -0.30
C VAL A 101 -4.01 15.82 0.54
N THR A 102 -4.07 15.40 1.80
CA THR A 102 -2.89 15.31 2.67
C THR A 102 -2.59 13.83 2.92
N VAL A 103 -1.48 13.36 2.36
CA VAL A 103 -1.02 11.97 2.48
C VAL A 103 0.09 11.88 3.50
N THR A 104 -0.06 10.99 4.47
CA THR A 104 1.01 10.59 5.37
C THR A 104 1.49 9.19 5.01
N GLY A 105 2.79 9.00 4.90
CA GLY A 105 3.34 7.71 4.49
C GLY A 105 4.85 7.64 4.63
N THR A 106 5.42 6.54 4.18
CA THR A 106 6.87 6.32 4.16
C THR A 106 7.42 6.72 2.79
N LEU A 107 8.41 7.61 2.79
CA LEU A 107 9.07 8.05 1.56
C LEU A 107 10.35 7.26 1.32
N VAL A 108 10.46 6.66 0.15
CA VAL A 108 11.67 6.00 -0.35
C VAL A 108 12.11 6.67 -1.64
N LYS A 109 13.39 7.07 -1.71
CA LYS A 109 14.00 7.62 -2.92
C LYS A 109 15.05 6.66 -3.42
N LYS A 110 14.91 6.21 -4.67
CA LYS A 110 15.86 5.30 -5.30
C LYS A 110 15.79 5.41 -6.82
N GLY A 111 16.93 5.39 -7.48
CA GLY A 111 17.00 5.38 -8.96
C GLY A 111 16.29 6.56 -9.62
N GLY A 112 16.33 7.75 -9.02
CA GLY A 112 15.63 8.94 -9.53
C GLY A 112 14.13 8.98 -9.23
N THR A 113 13.56 7.93 -8.62
CA THR A 113 12.14 7.85 -8.28
C THR A 113 11.90 8.18 -6.81
N GLN A 114 10.81 8.88 -6.54
CA GLN A 114 10.25 9.11 -5.21
C GLN A 114 9.00 8.25 -5.05
N MET A 115 9.06 7.23 -4.18
CA MET A 115 7.92 6.38 -3.87
C MET A 115 7.36 6.73 -2.50
N LEU A 116 6.08 7.04 -2.45
CA LEU A 116 5.34 7.32 -1.22
C LEU A 116 4.42 6.13 -0.90
N TYR A 117 4.77 5.38 0.13
CA TYR A 117 3.94 4.28 0.62
C TYR A 117 2.88 4.84 1.57
N VAL A 118 1.65 4.88 1.11
CA VAL A 118 0.53 5.59 1.73
C VAL A 118 0.04 4.86 2.97
N LYS A 119 0.15 5.53 4.12
CA LYS A 119 -0.36 5.05 5.40
C LYS A 119 -1.75 5.61 5.70
N SER A 120 -1.98 6.88 5.41
CA SER A 120 -3.28 7.53 5.59
C SER A 120 -3.45 8.70 4.62
N VAL A 121 -4.71 8.99 4.28
CA VAL A 121 -5.13 10.09 3.41
C VAL A 121 -6.23 10.87 4.09
N LYS A 122 -6.13 12.21 4.05
CA LYS A 122 -7.14 13.14 4.55
C LYS A 122 -7.53 14.13 3.46
#